data_1303ed4b132d8080d9a7c16e098da12f
#
_entry.id   1303ed4b132d8080d9a7c16e098da12f
#
_cell.length_a   1.000
_cell.length_b   1.000
_cell.length_c   1.000
_cell.angle_alpha   90.00
_cell.angle_beta   90.00
_cell.angle_gamma   90.00
#
_symmetry.space_group_name_H-M   'P 1'
#
loop_
_entity.id
_entity.type
_entity.pdbx_description
1 polymer ?
#
loop_
_entity_poly.entity_id
_entity_poly.type
_entity_poly.pdbx_seq_one_letter_code
_entity_poly.pdbx_strand_id
1 'polypeptide(L)'
;MMRLSIGYPSKEEELRLAQNTLDGKVVSNISSVINTEEVLNIREAVKAVIIKEEVLAYMQEIIAKTRDEEAFVIGASPRAMLSLMRASQAKAYLSGRNFVKPDDVKALVGPVLRHRLTLTSEARIGNEDVDKILTRLVTKVIVPR
;
A
#
# COMPACT_ATOMS: atom_id res chain seq x y z
N MET A 1 -7.99 -0.22 3.42
CA MET A 1 -6.73 0.40 3.84
C MET A 1 -5.81 0.65 2.66
N MET A 2 -5.62 -0.33 1.78
CA MET A 2 -4.82 -0.25 0.55
C MET A 2 -5.69 -0.49 -0.68
N ARG A 3 -5.31 0.10 -1.83
CA ARG A 3 -5.88 -0.22 -3.15
C ARG A 3 -4.82 -0.94 -3.97
N LEU A 4 -5.12 -2.16 -4.35
CA LEU A 4 -4.28 -3.01 -5.20
C LEU A 4 -5.01 -3.33 -6.50
N SER A 5 -4.26 -3.63 -7.55
CA SER A 5 -4.80 -4.14 -8.82
C SER A 5 -4.17 -5.51 -9.08
N ILE A 6 -4.99 -6.50 -9.38
CA ILE A 6 -4.53 -7.85 -9.72
C ILE A 6 -4.23 -7.94 -11.22
N GLY A 7 -4.88 -7.09 -12.04
CA GLY A 7 -4.81 -7.16 -13.49
C GLY A 7 -5.62 -8.33 -14.07
N TYR A 8 -5.38 -8.61 -15.33
CA TYR A 8 -5.93 -9.78 -16.03
C TYR A 8 -4.91 -10.90 -16.09
N PRO A 9 -5.35 -12.17 -16.08
CA PRO A 9 -4.45 -13.30 -16.29
C PRO A 9 -3.88 -13.29 -17.73
N SER A 10 -2.79 -14.03 -17.94
CA SER A 10 -2.26 -14.26 -19.28
C SER A 10 -3.18 -15.18 -20.09
N LYS A 11 -3.01 -15.19 -21.41
CA LYS A 11 -3.80 -16.09 -22.28
C LYS A 11 -3.63 -17.56 -21.89
N GLU A 12 -2.44 -17.97 -21.51
CA GLU A 12 -2.13 -19.33 -21.06
C GLU A 12 -2.86 -19.67 -19.76
N GLU A 13 -2.93 -18.72 -18.82
CA GLU A 13 -3.66 -18.90 -17.56
C GLU A 13 -5.17 -18.96 -17.77
N GLU A 14 -5.71 -18.14 -18.70
CA GLU A 14 -7.14 -18.21 -19.08
C GLU A 14 -7.47 -19.56 -19.71
N LEU A 15 -6.66 -20.06 -20.64
CA LEU A 15 -6.84 -21.39 -21.25
C LEU A 15 -6.77 -22.50 -20.20
N ARG A 16 -5.81 -22.40 -19.25
CA ARG A 16 -5.69 -23.38 -18.16
C ARG A 16 -6.90 -23.33 -17.22
N LEU A 17 -7.46 -22.15 -16.96
CA LEU A 17 -8.69 -22.01 -16.18
C LEU A 17 -9.87 -22.70 -16.89
N ALA A 18 -10.04 -22.46 -18.20
CA ALA A 18 -11.07 -23.10 -18.99
C ALA A 18 -10.93 -24.62 -18.98
N GLN A 19 -9.72 -25.15 -19.21
CA GLN A 19 -9.44 -26.60 -19.21
C GLN A 19 -9.72 -27.22 -17.83
N ASN A 20 -9.28 -26.59 -16.73
CA ASN A 20 -9.56 -27.07 -15.38
C ASN A 20 -11.06 -27.11 -15.08
N THR A 21 -11.84 -26.17 -15.63
CA THR A 21 -13.30 -26.14 -15.49
C THR A 21 -13.95 -27.31 -16.26
N LEU A 22 -13.50 -27.59 -17.48
CA LEU A 22 -13.97 -28.74 -18.26
C LEU A 22 -13.62 -30.06 -17.58
N ASP A 23 -12.45 -30.17 -16.96
CA ASP A 23 -12.00 -31.36 -16.23
C ASP A 23 -12.69 -31.53 -14.85
N GLY A 24 -13.62 -30.64 -14.48
CA GLY A 24 -14.31 -30.68 -13.20
C GLY A 24 -13.39 -30.39 -12.00
N LYS A 25 -12.20 -29.83 -12.22
CA LYS A 25 -11.28 -29.42 -11.17
C LYS A 25 -11.74 -28.08 -10.57
N VAL A 26 -12.69 -28.17 -9.66
CA VAL A 26 -13.20 -27.00 -8.93
C VAL A 26 -12.21 -26.59 -7.85
N VAL A 27 -12.17 -25.29 -7.54
CA VAL A 27 -11.35 -24.65 -6.49
C VAL A 27 -11.64 -25.18 -5.05
N SER A 28 -12.44 -26.23 -4.92
CA SER A 28 -12.93 -26.83 -3.67
C SER A 28 -11.85 -27.45 -2.77
N ASN A 29 -10.60 -27.56 -3.23
CA ASN A 29 -9.52 -28.23 -2.49
C ASN A 29 -8.55 -27.26 -1.79
N ILE A 30 -8.98 -26.01 -1.54
CA ILE A 30 -8.16 -25.06 -0.77
C ILE A 30 -8.32 -25.36 0.73
N SER A 31 -7.25 -25.83 1.35
CA SER A 31 -7.19 -25.99 2.81
C SER A 31 -6.88 -24.66 3.50
N SER A 32 -7.36 -24.50 4.73
CA SER A 32 -6.96 -23.35 5.56
C SER A 32 -5.45 -23.38 5.83
N VAL A 33 -4.78 -22.25 5.59
CA VAL A 33 -3.32 -22.08 5.84
C VAL A 33 -3.06 -21.62 7.27
N ILE A 34 -3.97 -20.80 7.81
CA ILE A 34 -3.92 -20.28 9.17
C ILE A 34 -5.33 -20.23 9.76
N ASN A 35 -5.43 -20.32 11.08
CA ASN A 35 -6.69 -20.20 11.79
C ASN A 35 -6.93 -18.78 12.33
N THR A 36 -8.11 -18.53 12.90
CA THR A 36 -8.51 -17.21 13.41
C THR A 36 -7.62 -16.73 14.57
N GLU A 37 -7.21 -17.63 15.45
CA GLU A 37 -6.34 -17.29 16.58
C GLU A 37 -4.96 -16.84 16.10
N GLU A 38 -4.39 -17.55 15.13
CA GLU A 38 -3.12 -17.17 14.51
C GLU A 38 -3.20 -15.78 13.85
N VAL A 39 -4.32 -15.46 13.17
CA VAL A 39 -4.54 -14.10 12.61
C VAL A 39 -4.55 -13.05 13.72
N LEU A 40 -5.21 -13.30 14.84
CA LEU A 40 -5.25 -12.36 15.96
C LEU A 40 -3.85 -12.17 16.57
N ASN A 41 -3.09 -13.26 16.75
CA ASN A 41 -1.72 -13.20 17.24
C ASN A 41 -0.80 -12.41 16.29
N ILE A 42 -0.91 -12.63 14.99
CA ILE A 42 -0.18 -11.84 13.98
C ILE A 42 -0.53 -10.35 14.08
N ARG A 43 -1.81 -10.01 14.27
CA ARG A 43 -2.23 -8.60 14.42
C ARG A 43 -1.59 -7.92 15.63
N GLU A 44 -1.51 -8.62 16.76
CA GLU A 44 -0.85 -8.08 17.96
C GLU A 44 0.67 -7.96 17.73
N ALA A 45 1.31 -8.95 17.12
CA ALA A 45 2.72 -8.91 16.76
C ALA A 45 3.04 -7.74 15.81
N VAL A 46 2.18 -7.46 14.83
CA VAL A 46 2.33 -6.30 13.92
C VAL A 46 2.25 -4.98 14.68
N LYS A 47 1.37 -4.85 15.69
CA LYS A 47 1.28 -3.63 16.51
C LYS A 47 2.55 -3.39 17.33
N ALA A 48 3.26 -4.45 17.71
CA ALA A 48 4.50 -4.37 18.49
C ALA A 48 5.72 -3.96 17.62
N VAL A 49 5.60 -3.91 16.29
CA VAL A 49 6.68 -3.46 15.41
C VAL A 49 6.99 -1.98 15.67
N ILE A 50 8.26 -1.69 15.96
CA ILE A 50 8.74 -0.37 16.36
C ILE A 50 8.78 0.57 15.16
N ILE A 51 8.34 1.80 15.37
CA ILE A 51 8.55 2.91 14.43
C ILE A 51 9.33 3.99 15.17
N LYS A 52 10.53 4.30 14.69
CA LYS A 52 11.33 5.40 15.24
C LYS A 52 10.68 6.74 14.92
N GLU A 53 10.93 7.74 15.77
CA GLU A 53 10.36 9.09 15.63
C GLU A 53 10.73 9.72 14.28
N GLU A 54 11.96 9.51 13.80
CA GLU A 54 12.41 10.03 12.51
C GLU A 54 11.62 9.43 11.33
N VAL A 55 11.21 8.15 11.44
CA VAL A 55 10.37 7.50 10.41
C VAL A 55 8.93 8.01 10.48
N LEU A 56 8.41 8.29 11.67
CA LEU A 56 7.10 8.95 11.83
C LEU A 56 7.11 10.36 11.25
N ALA A 57 8.14 11.14 11.50
CA ALA A 57 8.33 12.47 10.94
C ALA A 57 8.40 12.40 9.40
N TYR A 58 9.13 11.43 8.86
CA TYR A 58 9.19 11.17 7.42
C TYR A 58 7.83 10.87 6.80
N MET A 59 7.01 10.02 7.45
CA MET A 59 5.63 9.76 7.00
C MET A 59 4.79 11.04 7.04
N GLN A 60 4.89 11.82 8.11
CA GLN A 60 4.15 13.08 8.27
C GLN A 60 4.51 14.08 7.18
N GLU A 61 5.80 14.22 6.86
CA GLU A 61 6.27 15.11 5.80
C GLU A 61 5.72 14.70 4.42
N ILE A 62 5.69 13.40 4.10
CA ILE A 62 5.05 12.90 2.89
C ILE A 62 3.57 13.31 2.85
N ILE A 63 2.84 13.11 3.96
CA ILE A 63 1.41 13.47 4.04
C ILE A 63 1.23 14.99 3.87
N ALA A 64 2.06 15.82 4.52
CA ALA A 64 2.01 17.28 4.37
C ALA A 64 2.22 17.69 2.91
N LYS A 65 3.27 17.18 2.26
CA LYS A 65 3.55 17.45 0.84
C LYS A 65 2.39 17.14 -0.10
N THR A 66 1.55 16.14 0.21
CA THR A 66 0.36 15.89 -0.61
C THR A 66 -0.70 16.99 -0.50
N ARG A 67 -0.70 17.76 0.58
CA ARG A 67 -1.64 18.87 0.79
C ARG A 67 -1.17 20.15 0.12
N ASP A 68 0.13 20.30 -0.04
CA ASP A 68 0.79 21.46 -0.67
C ASP A 68 0.99 21.24 -2.18
N GLU A 69 0.67 20.06 -2.72
CA GLU A 69 0.83 19.74 -4.13
C GLU A 69 -0.33 20.31 -4.95
N GLU A 70 -0.02 21.22 -5.87
CA GLU A 70 -1.01 21.93 -6.71
C GLU A 70 -1.87 21.01 -7.59
N ALA A 71 -1.35 19.83 -7.93
CA ALA A 71 -2.09 18.85 -8.72
C ALA A 71 -3.25 18.18 -7.94
N PHE A 72 -3.33 18.37 -6.61
CA PHE A 72 -4.39 17.78 -5.79
C PHE A 72 -5.35 18.83 -5.23
N VAL A 73 -6.66 18.66 -5.48
CA VAL A 73 -7.73 19.41 -4.78
C VAL A 73 -7.83 18.95 -3.32
N ILE A 74 -7.65 17.63 -3.09
CA ILE A 74 -7.72 17.04 -1.76
C ILE A 74 -6.45 16.23 -1.55
N GLY A 75 -5.62 16.65 -0.61
CA GLY A 75 -4.46 15.93 -0.11
C GLY A 75 -4.82 14.85 0.91
N ALA A 76 -3.82 14.13 1.40
CA ALA A 76 -4.00 13.03 2.33
C ALA A 76 -4.47 13.50 3.72
N SER A 77 -5.47 12.83 4.27
CA SER A 77 -6.01 13.09 5.60
C SER A 77 -5.12 12.50 6.72
N PRO A 78 -5.30 12.92 8.00
CA PRO A 78 -4.63 12.27 9.14
C PRO A 78 -4.90 10.76 9.21
N ARG A 79 -6.10 10.31 8.81
CA ARG A 79 -6.45 8.88 8.74
C ARG A 79 -5.58 8.13 7.70
N ALA A 80 -5.16 8.82 6.64
CA ALA A 80 -4.26 8.25 5.64
C ALA A 80 -2.86 7.98 6.25
N MET A 81 -2.36 8.88 7.09
CA MET A 81 -1.11 8.69 7.85
C MET A 81 -1.19 7.45 8.75
N LEU A 82 -2.27 7.29 9.53
CA LEU A 82 -2.47 6.11 10.38
C LEU A 82 -2.53 4.81 9.56
N SER A 83 -3.12 4.88 8.36
CA SER A 83 -3.17 3.72 7.46
C SER A 83 -1.79 3.39 6.90
N LEU A 84 -0.97 4.41 6.55
CA LEU A 84 0.40 4.23 6.07
C LEU A 84 1.29 3.63 7.18
N MET A 85 1.18 4.16 8.40
CA MET A 85 1.88 3.66 9.58
C MET A 85 1.63 2.17 9.79
N ARG A 86 0.35 1.76 9.88
CA ARG A 86 -0.03 0.36 10.11
C ARG A 86 0.38 -0.57 8.96
N ALA A 87 0.27 -0.10 7.72
CA ALA A 87 0.71 -0.88 6.56
C ALA A 87 2.23 -1.08 6.57
N SER A 88 3.00 -0.05 6.98
CA SER A 88 4.46 -0.13 7.09
C SER A 88 4.89 -1.11 8.20
N GLN A 89 4.19 -1.13 9.34
CA GLN A 89 4.41 -2.12 10.39
C GLN A 89 4.17 -3.55 9.87
N ALA A 90 3.05 -3.77 9.17
CA ALA A 90 2.74 -5.08 8.59
C ALA A 90 3.78 -5.51 7.55
N LYS A 91 4.25 -4.58 6.70
CA LYS A 91 5.32 -4.86 5.72
C LYS A 91 6.63 -5.25 6.39
N ALA A 92 7.03 -4.54 7.43
CA ALA A 92 8.24 -4.85 8.20
C ALA A 92 8.14 -6.24 8.86
N TYR A 93 7.00 -6.55 9.48
CA TYR A 93 6.71 -7.85 10.08
C TYR A 93 6.80 -8.99 9.06
N LEU A 94 6.13 -8.85 7.91
CA LEU A 94 6.17 -9.82 6.82
C LEU A 94 7.58 -10.01 6.22
N SER A 95 8.45 -9.02 6.42
CA SER A 95 9.87 -9.10 6.04
C SER A 95 10.77 -9.64 7.17
N GLY A 96 10.19 -10.21 8.25
CA GLY A 96 10.91 -10.78 9.38
C GLY A 96 11.60 -9.73 10.28
N ARG A 97 11.13 -8.47 10.29
CA ARG A 97 11.73 -7.39 11.07
C ARG A 97 10.77 -6.88 12.14
N ASN A 98 11.31 -6.46 13.26
CA ASN A 98 10.59 -5.84 14.37
C ASN A 98 10.65 -4.29 14.35
N PHE A 99 11.13 -3.69 13.26
CA PHE A 99 11.18 -2.23 13.07
C PHE A 99 10.90 -1.85 11.61
N VAL A 100 10.31 -0.66 11.43
CA VAL A 100 10.00 -0.09 10.12
C VAL A 100 11.20 0.69 9.57
N LYS A 101 11.48 0.50 8.27
CA LYS A 101 12.46 1.29 7.51
C LYS A 101 11.78 2.32 6.61
N PRO A 102 12.45 3.42 6.24
CA PRO A 102 11.92 4.38 5.27
C PRO A 102 11.48 3.75 3.94
N ASP A 103 12.19 2.71 3.48
CA ASP A 103 11.84 1.99 2.24
C ASP A 103 10.50 1.23 2.33
N ASP A 104 10.11 0.77 3.52
CA ASP A 104 8.79 0.17 3.73
C ASP A 104 7.69 1.22 3.51
N VAL A 105 7.92 2.44 4.01
CA VAL A 105 7.03 3.58 3.82
C VAL A 105 6.91 3.93 2.33
N LYS A 106 8.05 4.12 1.65
CA LYS A 106 8.09 4.45 0.21
C LYS A 106 7.29 3.46 -0.63
N ALA A 107 7.48 2.17 -0.40
CA ALA A 107 6.80 1.11 -1.16
C ALA A 107 5.28 1.12 -0.97
N LEU A 108 4.79 1.71 0.12
CA LEU A 108 3.36 1.71 0.49
C LEU A 108 2.66 3.04 0.23
N VAL A 109 3.38 4.12 -0.09
CA VAL A 109 2.79 5.43 -0.38
C VAL A 109 1.73 5.32 -1.49
N GLY A 110 2.07 4.77 -2.65
CA GLY A 110 1.12 4.58 -3.75
C GLY A 110 -0.11 3.75 -3.34
N PRO A 111 0.06 2.48 -2.94
CA PRO A 111 -1.06 1.62 -2.56
C PRO A 111 -1.98 2.18 -1.46
N VAL A 112 -1.44 2.96 -0.52
CA VAL A 112 -2.21 3.52 0.60
C VAL A 112 -2.83 4.86 0.27
N LEU A 113 -2.16 5.73 -0.50
CA LEU A 113 -2.60 7.11 -0.70
C LEU A 113 -3.35 7.34 -2.02
N ARG A 114 -3.05 6.61 -3.12
CA ARG A 114 -3.60 6.90 -4.46
C ARG A 114 -5.13 7.04 -4.52
N HIS A 115 -5.85 6.28 -3.71
CA HIS A 115 -7.32 6.29 -3.69
C HIS A 115 -7.92 7.26 -2.66
N ARG A 116 -7.08 8.10 -2.05
CA ARG A 116 -7.43 9.10 -1.03
C ARG A 116 -7.12 10.52 -1.46
N LEU A 117 -6.57 10.66 -2.66
CA LEU A 117 -6.18 11.92 -3.27
C LEU A 117 -7.12 12.22 -4.43
N THR A 118 -7.42 13.49 -4.63
CA THR A 118 -8.27 13.94 -5.73
C THR A 118 -7.50 14.95 -6.58
N LEU A 119 -7.29 14.61 -7.85
CA LEU A 119 -6.64 15.52 -8.81
C LEU A 119 -7.52 16.73 -9.11
N THR A 120 -6.86 17.87 -9.41
CA THR A 120 -7.52 19.05 -9.99
C THR A 120 -8.06 18.75 -11.38
N SER A 121 -8.93 19.62 -11.90
CA SER A 121 -9.45 19.49 -13.26
C SER A 121 -8.32 19.61 -14.30
N GLU A 122 -7.38 20.51 -14.08
CA GLU A 122 -6.21 20.75 -14.93
C GLU A 122 -5.31 19.51 -14.98
N ALA A 123 -5.00 18.91 -13.82
CA ALA A 123 -4.18 17.70 -13.74
C ALA A 123 -4.85 16.49 -14.43
N ARG A 124 -6.20 16.39 -14.35
CA ARG A 124 -6.96 15.36 -15.09
C ARG A 124 -6.93 15.56 -16.60
N ILE A 125 -7.13 16.78 -17.06
CA ILE A 125 -7.07 17.13 -18.49
C ILE A 125 -5.65 16.89 -19.01
N GLY A 126 -4.62 17.19 -18.19
CA GLY A 126 -3.22 16.91 -18.48
C GLY A 126 -2.83 15.42 -18.42
N ASN A 127 -3.79 14.50 -18.13
CA ASN A 127 -3.54 13.07 -17.94
C ASN A 127 -2.43 12.77 -16.93
N GLU A 128 -2.34 13.57 -15.86
CA GLU A 128 -1.38 13.31 -14.80
C GLU A 128 -1.73 12.03 -14.04
N ASP A 129 -0.70 11.24 -13.72
CA ASP A 129 -0.84 10.00 -12.97
C ASP A 129 -0.52 10.26 -11.49
N VAL A 130 -1.48 9.93 -10.61
CA VAL A 130 -1.33 10.06 -9.14
C VAL A 130 -0.08 9.34 -8.63
N ASP A 131 0.25 8.16 -9.16
CA ASP A 131 1.43 7.41 -8.72
C ASP A 131 2.74 8.10 -9.13
N LYS A 132 2.78 8.73 -10.30
CA LYS A 132 3.93 9.54 -10.73
C LYS A 132 4.10 10.78 -9.85
N ILE A 133 3.00 11.47 -9.52
CA ILE A 133 3.03 12.62 -8.61
C ILE A 133 3.54 12.17 -7.23
N LEU A 134 2.99 11.11 -6.66
CA LEU A 134 3.42 10.57 -5.37
C LEU A 134 4.90 10.17 -5.37
N THR A 135 5.38 9.53 -6.43
CA THR A 135 6.80 9.17 -6.57
C THR A 135 7.68 10.42 -6.55
N ARG A 136 7.32 11.47 -7.32
CA ARG A 136 8.00 12.76 -7.33
C ARG A 136 8.00 13.42 -5.95
N LEU A 137 6.88 13.39 -5.22
CA LEU A 137 6.79 13.95 -3.87
C LEU A 137 7.71 13.23 -2.88
N VAL A 138 7.69 11.90 -2.90
CA VAL A 138 8.54 11.08 -2.00
C VAL A 138 10.02 11.34 -2.23
N THR A 139 10.46 11.59 -3.48
CA THR A 139 11.87 11.90 -3.76
C THR A 139 12.31 13.26 -3.23
N LYS A 140 11.37 14.19 -2.98
CA LYS A 140 11.65 15.52 -2.42
C LYS A 140 11.73 15.53 -0.89
N VAL A 141 11.32 14.46 -0.22
CA VAL A 141 11.37 14.35 1.25
C VAL A 141 12.69 13.72 1.68
N ILE A 142 13.34 14.37 2.64
CA ILE A 142 14.62 13.86 3.18
C ILE A 142 14.40 12.54 3.88
N VAL A 143 15.15 11.53 3.47
CA VAL A 143 15.08 10.19 4.07
C VAL A 143 15.90 10.17 5.35
N PRO A 144 15.31 9.77 6.49
CA PRO A 144 16.07 9.62 7.74
C PRO A 144 17.14 8.53 7.60
N ARG A 145 18.29 8.75 8.25
CA ARG A 145 19.42 7.81 8.26
C ARG A 145 19.30 6.76 9.33
#